data_22b353bc2da074f45ce2cc4de9f3d088
#
_entry.id   22b353bc2da074f45ce2cc4de9f3d088
#
_cell.length_a   1.000
_cell.length_b   1.000
_cell.length_c   1.000
_cell.angle_alpha   90.00
_cell.angle_beta   90.00
_cell.angle_gamma   90.00
#
_symmetry.space_group_name_H-M   'P 1'
#
loop_
_entity.id
_entity.type
_entity.pdbx_description
1 polymer ?
#
loop_
_entity_poly.entity_id
_entity_poly.type
_entity_poly.pdbx_seq_one_letter_code
_entity_poly.pdbx_strand_id
1 'polypeptide(L)'
;KYPHQISAGEAQRVSLARSLMSKPDLLLLDEPFSNIDESLKVELQQSIKKILKDKKITTIIVTHDSYEAFYMADYCGILLSQTMKQYDTPYNIHHYPNSIEVVKFLNRGILVDAQVLDENSVEHKCLGVIKGNFVSKYKKGTAVKLLVQPEDLEHDDKSNLKLEVIDRKFRGTNFIYTLKTKNDDLIPVFVHSHHIHQHEV
;
A
#
# COMPACT_ATOMS: atom_id res chain seq x y z
N LYS A 1 -34.02 0.36 19.61
CA LYS A 1 -34.25 0.85 18.23
C LYS A 1 -34.65 -0.31 17.33
N TYR A 2 -35.54 -0.09 16.39
CA TYR A 2 -35.88 -1.06 15.35
C TYR A 2 -34.87 -0.97 14.19
N PRO A 3 -34.76 -1.99 13.32
CA PRO A 3 -33.79 -2.00 12.21
C PRO A 3 -33.84 -0.76 11.30
N HIS A 4 -35.02 -0.21 11.08
CA HIS A 4 -35.23 1.00 10.27
C HIS A 4 -34.88 2.31 11.00
N GLN A 5 -34.52 2.26 12.28
CA GLN A 5 -34.14 3.40 13.13
C GLN A 5 -32.65 3.49 13.40
N ILE A 6 -31.85 2.62 12.80
CA ILE A 6 -30.41 2.59 12.95
C ILE A 6 -29.74 2.98 11.64
N SER A 7 -28.56 3.62 11.74
CA SER A 7 -27.74 3.93 10.57
C SER A 7 -27.18 2.66 9.91
N ALA A 8 -26.73 2.77 8.67
CA ALA A 8 -26.09 1.66 7.97
C ALA A 8 -24.87 1.12 8.75
N GLY A 9 -24.05 2.00 9.31
CA GLY A 9 -22.91 1.62 10.14
C GLY A 9 -23.33 0.95 11.47
N GLU A 10 -24.42 1.40 12.12
CA GLU A 10 -24.98 0.71 13.30
C GLU A 10 -25.47 -0.70 12.93
N ALA A 11 -26.17 -0.83 11.79
CA ALA A 11 -26.66 -2.12 11.31
C ALA A 11 -25.51 -3.09 11.02
N GLN A 12 -24.44 -2.59 10.42
CA GLN A 12 -23.25 -3.38 10.13
C GLN A 12 -22.56 -3.89 11.40
N ARG A 13 -22.41 -3.03 12.42
CA ARG A 13 -21.87 -3.43 13.73
C ARG A 13 -22.74 -4.49 14.43
N VAL A 14 -24.07 -4.34 14.36
CA VAL A 14 -25.01 -5.35 14.90
C VAL A 14 -24.87 -6.67 14.15
N SER A 15 -24.78 -6.66 12.83
CA SER A 15 -24.58 -7.87 12.01
C SER A 15 -23.27 -8.59 12.38
N LEU A 16 -22.20 -7.84 12.52
CA LEU A 16 -20.91 -8.38 12.94
C LEU A 16 -20.95 -8.98 14.34
N ALA A 17 -21.56 -8.27 15.31
CA ALA A 17 -21.72 -8.79 16.65
C ALA A 17 -22.55 -10.10 16.69
N ARG A 18 -23.62 -10.19 15.90
CA ARG A 18 -24.41 -11.42 15.76
C ARG A 18 -23.57 -12.58 15.22
N SER A 19 -22.75 -12.33 14.20
CA SER A 19 -21.89 -13.36 13.62
C SER A 19 -20.86 -13.89 14.64
N LEU A 20 -20.30 -13.01 15.47
CA LEU A 20 -19.35 -13.38 16.52
C LEU A 20 -20.00 -14.12 17.70
N MET A 21 -21.27 -13.83 18.02
CA MET A 21 -21.99 -14.47 19.13
C MET A 21 -22.20 -15.97 18.91
N SER A 22 -22.30 -16.43 17.67
CA SER A 22 -22.44 -17.85 17.34
C SER A 22 -21.17 -18.67 17.60
N LYS A 23 -20.04 -18.01 17.94
CA LYS A 23 -18.72 -18.62 18.16
C LYS A 23 -18.30 -19.52 17.00
N PRO A 24 -18.22 -18.98 15.77
CA PRO A 24 -17.92 -19.78 14.60
C PRO A 24 -16.45 -20.21 14.60
N ASP A 25 -16.14 -21.37 14.00
CA ASP A 25 -14.76 -21.78 13.71
C ASP A 25 -14.19 -21.01 12.52
N LEU A 26 -15.05 -20.62 11.57
CA LEU A 26 -14.73 -19.81 10.41
C LEU A 26 -15.71 -18.66 10.25
N LEU A 27 -15.20 -17.45 10.17
CA LEU A 27 -15.96 -16.22 9.95
C LEU A 27 -15.65 -15.66 8.56
N LEU A 28 -16.69 -15.41 7.78
CA LEU A 28 -16.59 -14.78 6.46
C LEU A 28 -17.17 -13.37 6.54
N LEU A 29 -16.39 -12.39 6.18
CA LEU A 29 -16.76 -10.97 6.22
C LEU A 29 -16.59 -10.36 4.82
N ASP A 30 -17.65 -9.79 4.29
CA ASP A 30 -17.67 -9.08 3.02
C ASP A 30 -17.86 -7.59 3.28
N GLU A 31 -16.83 -6.79 2.93
CA GLU A 31 -16.78 -5.32 3.14
C GLU A 31 -17.20 -4.87 4.55
N PRO A 32 -16.64 -5.46 5.65
CA PRO A 32 -17.17 -5.29 6.99
C PRO A 32 -17.05 -3.87 7.55
N PHE A 33 -16.27 -2.99 6.93
CA PHE A 33 -16.01 -1.64 7.42
C PHE A 33 -16.42 -0.53 6.43
N SER A 34 -17.04 -0.87 5.30
CA SER A 34 -17.31 0.07 4.20
C SER A 34 -18.25 1.23 4.55
N ASN A 35 -19.20 1.03 5.49
CA ASN A 35 -20.22 2.02 5.87
C ASN A 35 -19.96 2.62 7.25
N ILE A 36 -18.71 2.65 7.70
CA ILE A 36 -18.33 3.12 9.03
C ILE A 36 -17.49 4.38 8.90
N ASP A 37 -17.81 5.39 9.73
CA ASP A 37 -17.02 6.62 9.77
C ASP A 37 -15.56 6.33 10.12
N GLU A 38 -14.62 7.02 9.46
CA GLU A 38 -13.18 6.77 9.57
C GLU A 38 -12.69 6.82 11.03
N SER A 39 -13.24 7.74 11.84
CA SER A 39 -12.90 7.88 13.26
C SER A 39 -13.28 6.64 14.09
N LEU A 40 -14.38 5.98 13.75
CA LEU A 40 -14.86 4.77 14.44
C LEU A 40 -14.28 3.49 13.84
N LYS A 41 -13.87 3.54 12.58
CA LYS A 41 -13.35 2.40 11.83
C LYS A 41 -12.12 1.81 12.49
N VAL A 42 -11.16 2.65 12.88
CA VAL A 42 -9.90 2.23 13.51
C VAL A 42 -10.15 1.52 14.84
N GLU A 43 -10.99 2.10 15.72
CA GLU A 43 -11.33 1.49 17.01
C GLU A 43 -12.04 0.15 16.83
N LEU A 44 -12.97 0.08 15.88
CA LEU A 44 -13.71 -1.14 15.60
C LEU A 44 -12.80 -2.25 15.05
N GLN A 45 -11.92 -1.92 14.10
CA GLN A 45 -10.93 -2.85 13.56
C GLN A 45 -10.03 -3.40 14.67
N GLN A 46 -9.52 -2.54 15.57
CA GLN A 46 -8.72 -2.96 16.72
C GLN A 46 -9.47 -3.93 17.62
N SER A 47 -10.72 -3.57 17.96
CA SER A 47 -11.56 -4.38 18.84
C SER A 47 -11.87 -5.75 18.24
N ILE A 48 -12.22 -5.79 16.96
CA ILE A 48 -12.52 -7.02 16.23
C ILE A 48 -11.28 -7.88 16.09
N LYS A 49 -10.16 -7.32 15.66
CA LYS A 49 -8.88 -8.05 15.54
C LYS A 49 -8.50 -8.72 16.86
N LYS A 50 -8.69 -7.99 17.98
CA LYS A 50 -8.45 -8.54 19.31
C LYS A 50 -9.38 -9.70 19.62
N ILE A 51 -10.69 -9.55 19.37
CA ILE A 51 -11.69 -10.61 19.62
C ILE A 51 -11.37 -11.86 18.79
N LEU A 52 -11.08 -11.69 17.50
CA LEU A 52 -10.75 -12.80 16.59
C LEU A 52 -9.52 -13.56 17.08
N LYS A 53 -8.49 -12.84 17.50
CA LYS A 53 -7.26 -13.42 18.04
C LYS A 53 -7.47 -14.14 19.36
N ASP A 54 -8.17 -13.49 20.32
CA ASP A 54 -8.42 -14.05 21.64
C ASP A 54 -9.31 -15.30 21.58
N LYS A 55 -10.25 -15.33 20.63
CA LYS A 55 -11.17 -16.46 20.39
C LYS A 55 -10.61 -17.48 19.40
N LYS A 56 -9.47 -17.21 18.77
CA LYS A 56 -8.85 -18.07 17.73
C LYS A 56 -9.78 -18.39 16.57
N ILE A 57 -10.59 -17.41 16.15
CA ILE A 57 -11.53 -17.57 15.04
C ILE A 57 -10.79 -17.38 13.72
N THR A 58 -10.79 -18.40 12.89
CA THR A 58 -10.30 -18.26 11.51
C THR A 58 -11.21 -17.32 10.72
N THR A 59 -10.64 -16.32 10.05
CA THR A 59 -11.46 -15.31 9.40
C THR A 59 -10.97 -15.03 7.98
N ILE A 60 -11.91 -14.94 7.05
CA ILE A 60 -11.66 -14.45 5.68
C ILE A 60 -12.40 -13.13 5.54
N ILE A 61 -11.65 -12.08 5.19
CA ILE A 61 -12.19 -10.74 4.95
C ILE A 61 -12.02 -10.41 3.48
N VAL A 62 -13.09 -10.02 2.82
CA VAL A 62 -13.05 -9.43 1.47
C VAL A 62 -13.22 -7.93 1.61
N THR A 63 -12.30 -7.18 1.04
CA THR A 63 -12.34 -5.70 1.04
C THR A 63 -11.63 -5.16 -0.20
N HIS A 64 -12.03 -3.98 -0.65
CA HIS A 64 -11.32 -3.22 -1.68
C HIS A 64 -10.30 -2.22 -1.07
N ASP A 65 -10.29 -2.07 0.25
CA ASP A 65 -9.36 -1.19 0.97
C ASP A 65 -8.09 -1.96 1.36
N SER A 66 -6.99 -1.64 0.69
CA SER A 66 -5.70 -2.27 0.97
C SER A 66 -5.16 -1.98 2.38
N TYR A 67 -5.52 -0.83 2.98
CA TYR A 67 -5.12 -0.51 4.35
C TYR A 67 -5.85 -1.40 5.36
N GLU A 68 -7.15 -1.64 5.14
CA GLU A 68 -7.90 -2.61 5.94
C GLU A 68 -7.29 -4.00 5.87
N ALA A 69 -7.06 -4.47 4.64
CA ALA A 69 -6.48 -5.80 4.41
C ALA A 69 -5.12 -5.92 5.12
N PHE A 70 -4.24 -4.94 4.95
CA PHE A 70 -2.90 -4.95 5.55
C PHE A 70 -2.91 -4.84 7.07
N TYR A 71 -3.90 -4.13 7.64
CA TYR A 71 -4.03 -4.01 9.09
C TYR A 71 -4.63 -5.26 9.72
N MET A 72 -5.65 -5.85 9.10
CA MET A 72 -6.43 -6.94 9.69
C MET A 72 -5.82 -8.32 9.52
N ALA A 73 -5.21 -8.60 8.38
CA ALA A 73 -4.86 -9.94 7.97
C ALA A 73 -3.41 -10.35 8.32
N ASP A 74 -3.22 -11.64 8.58
CA ASP A 74 -1.89 -12.26 8.64
C ASP A 74 -1.37 -12.59 7.23
N TYR A 75 -2.28 -12.93 6.31
CA TYR A 75 -2.03 -13.16 4.89
C TYR A 75 -3.07 -12.45 4.05
N CYS A 76 -2.64 -11.90 2.93
CA CYS A 76 -3.51 -11.24 1.96
C CYS A 76 -3.46 -11.93 0.60
N GLY A 77 -4.60 -11.99 -0.08
CA GLY A 77 -4.71 -12.44 -1.46
C GLY A 77 -5.15 -11.31 -2.38
N ILE A 78 -4.45 -11.09 -3.46
CA ILE A 78 -4.83 -10.15 -4.52
C ILE A 78 -5.55 -10.90 -5.62
N LEU A 79 -6.86 -10.64 -5.73
CA LEU A 79 -7.73 -11.26 -6.73
C LEU A 79 -8.01 -10.27 -7.86
N LEU A 80 -7.51 -10.53 -9.05
CA LEU A 80 -7.75 -9.72 -10.25
C LEU A 80 -8.23 -10.61 -11.38
N SER A 81 -9.24 -10.15 -12.11
CA SER A 81 -9.81 -10.90 -13.24
C SER A 81 -10.11 -12.37 -12.89
N GLN A 82 -10.75 -12.59 -11.73
CA GLN A 82 -11.13 -13.92 -11.21
C GLN A 82 -9.94 -14.87 -10.94
N THR A 83 -8.73 -14.33 -10.87
CA THR A 83 -7.51 -15.11 -10.63
C THR A 83 -6.76 -14.56 -9.43
N MET A 84 -6.29 -15.46 -8.55
CA MET A 84 -5.38 -15.11 -7.46
C MET A 84 -4.01 -14.76 -8.05
N LYS A 85 -3.64 -13.46 -8.03
CA LYS A 85 -2.37 -12.98 -8.60
C LYS A 85 -1.22 -13.11 -7.63
N GLN A 86 -1.48 -12.82 -6.34
CA GLN A 86 -0.48 -12.97 -5.29
C GLN A 86 -1.18 -13.34 -3.99
N TYR A 87 -0.52 -14.21 -3.20
CA TYR A 87 -0.94 -14.56 -1.86
C TYR A 87 0.29 -14.60 -0.96
N ASP A 88 0.37 -13.68 -0.01
CA ASP A 88 1.53 -13.51 0.86
C ASP A 88 1.17 -12.69 2.11
N THR A 89 2.15 -12.42 2.96
CA THR A 89 1.99 -11.45 4.06
C THR A 89 1.76 -10.04 3.50
N PRO A 90 1.06 -9.16 4.25
CA PRO A 90 0.89 -7.75 3.86
C PRO A 90 2.20 -7.05 3.49
N TYR A 91 3.25 -7.31 4.28
CA TYR A 91 4.58 -6.75 4.05
C TYR A 91 5.14 -7.15 2.69
N ASN A 92 5.12 -8.45 2.37
CA ASN A 92 5.63 -8.95 1.10
C ASN A 92 4.82 -8.47 -0.10
N ILE A 93 3.49 -8.39 0.03
CA ILE A 93 2.65 -7.83 -1.04
C ILE A 93 3.00 -6.37 -1.32
N HIS A 94 3.27 -5.59 -0.27
CA HIS A 94 3.63 -4.18 -0.43
C HIS A 94 5.02 -3.99 -1.05
N HIS A 95 6.03 -4.66 -0.51
CA HIS A 95 7.41 -4.44 -0.90
C HIS A 95 7.88 -5.32 -2.07
N TYR A 96 7.24 -6.48 -2.29
CA TYR A 96 7.63 -7.46 -3.30
C TYR A 96 6.44 -7.89 -4.16
N PRO A 97 5.74 -6.96 -4.83
CA PRO A 97 4.66 -7.30 -5.74
C PRO A 97 5.23 -8.16 -6.90
N ASN A 98 4.58 -9.27 -7.17
CA ASN A 98 5.08 -10.29 -8.11
C ASN A 98 4.80 -9.99 -9.59
N SER A 99 4.03 -8.95 -9.88
CA SER A 99 3.66 -8.59 -11.25
C SER A 99 3.30 -7.12 -11.41
N ILE A 100 3.42 -6.62 -12.64
CA ILE A 100 2.99 -5.25 -13.00
C ILE A 100 1.50 -5.03 -12.70
N GLU A 101 0.67 -6.07 -12.85
CA GLU A 101 -0.77 -5.99 -12.54
C GLU A 101 -1.00 -5.70 -11.05
N VAL A 102 -0.26 -6.38 -10.17
CA VAL A 102 -0.32 -6.17 -8.72
C VAL A 102 0.18 -4.77 -8.35
N VAL A 103 1.29 -4.31 -8.92
CA VAL A 103 1.80 -2.94 -8.71
C VAL A 103 0.75 -1.89 -9.07
N LYS A 104 0.13 -2.04 -10.25
CA LYS A 104 -0.91 -1.11 -10.72
C LYS A 104 -2.16 -1.14 -9.83
N PHE A 105 -2.55 -2.33 -9.37
CA PHE A 105 -3.70 -2.48 -8.47
C PHE A 105 -3.46 -1.80 -7.12
N LEU A 106 -2.29 -1.98 -6.53
CA LEU A 106 -1.94 -1.36 -5.26
C LEU A 106 -1.77 0.16 -5.38
N ASN A 107 -1.43 0.67 -6.56
CA ASN A 107 -1.24 2.09 -6.86
C ASN A 107 -0.32 2.81 -5.84
N ARG A 108 0.78 2.15 -5.46
CA ARG A 108 1.71 2.62 -4.43
C ARG A 108 3.13 2.83 -4.96
N GLY A 109 3.25 3.52 -6.07
CA GLY A 109 4.53 3.77 -6.72
C GLY A 109 4.38 3.83 -8.22
N ILE A 110 5.49 3.99 -8.89
CA ILE A 110 5.58 4.03 -10.35
C ILE A 110 6.56 2.99 -10.87
N LEU A 111 6.37 2.62 -12.12
CA LEU A 111 7.29 1.74 -12.84
C LEU A 111 8.12 2.57 -13.82
N VAL A 112 9.42 2.60 -13.59
CA VAL A 112 10.38 3.28 -14.47
C VAL A 112 11.23 2.28 -15.24
N ASP A 113 11.75 2.68 -16.41
CA ASP A 113 12.62 1.84 -17.21
C ASP A 113 14.04 1.86 -16.65
N ALA A 114 14.61 0.70 -16.39
CA ALA A 114 15.98 0.56 -15.89
C ALA A 114 16.71 -0.59 -16.58
N GLN A 115 18.03 -0.60 -16.45
CA GLN A 115 18.90 -1.64 -16.97
C GLN A 115 19.70 -2.29 -15.84
N VAL A 116 19.73 -3.61 -15.82
CA VAL A 116 20.47 -4.37 -14.81
C VAL A 116 21.97 -4.18 -15.00
N LEU A 117 22.68 -3.74 -13.96
CA LEU A 117 24.14 -3.65 -13.94
C LEU A 117 24.78 -4.89 -13.30
N ASP A 118 24.22 -5.34 -12.18
CA ASP A 118 24.62 -6.56 -11.46
C ASP A 118 23.45 -7.10 -10.60
N GLU A 119 23.70 -8.08 -9.72
CA GLU A 119 22.66 -8.72 -8.90
C GLU A 119 21.94 -7.75 -7.94
N ASN A 120 22.59 -6.65 -7.54
CA ASN A 120 22.11 -5.71 -6.54
C ASN A 120 22.05 -4.27 -7.05
N SER A 121 22.24 -4.04 -8.34
CA SER A 121 22.18 -2.69 -8.90
C SER A 121 21.53 -2.64 -10.28
N VAL A 122 20.78 -1.57 -10.49
CA VAL A 122 20.19 -1.21 -11.78
C VAL A 122 20.54 0.24 -12.09
N GLU A 123 20.53 0.59 -13.37
CA GLU A 123 20.77 1.94 -13.84
C GLU A 123 19.50 2.50 -14.47
N HIS A 124 19.07 3.65 -13.97
CA HIS A 124 18.04 4.49 -14.57
C HIS A 124 18.68 5.72 -15.19
N LYS A 125 18.25 6.11 -16.39
CA LYS A 125 18.87 7.20 -17.19
C LYS A 125 19.00 8.53 -16.44
N CYS A 126 18.03 8.87 -15.59
CA CYS A 126 18.01 10.14 -14.86
C CYS A 126 18.39 9.99 -13.38
N LEU A 127 18.01 8.88 -12.72
CA LEU A 127 18.31 8.66 -11.31
C LEU A 127 19.71 8.07 -11.07
N GLY A 128 20.37 7.63 -12.14
CA GLY A 128 21.70 7.00 -12.05
C GLY A 128 21.61 5.55 -11.53
N VAL A 129 22.63 5.14 -10.80
CA VAL A 129 22.75 3.77 -10.28
C VAL A 129 21.97 3.64 -8.97
N ILE A 130 21.00 2.75 -8.98
CA ILE A 130 20.13 2.43 -7.81
C ILE A 130 20.56 1.06 -7.30
N LYS A 131 20.88 0.99 -6.00
CA LYS A 131 21.26 -0.25 -5.31
C LYS A 131 20.09 -0.75 -4.45
N GLY A 132 19.90 -2.06 -4.45
CA GLY A 132 18.83 -2.67 -3.63
C GLY A 132 18.89 -4.19 -3.64
N ASN A 133 18.04 -4.80 -2.82
CA ASN A 133 17.84 -6.25 -2.81
C ASN A 133 16.72 -6.61 -3.79
N PHE A 134 17.09 -6.92 -5.02
CA PHE A 134 16.11 -7.31 -6.03
C PHE A 134 15.80 -8.81 -5.92
N VAL A 135 14.50 -9.15 -5.86
CA VAL A 135 14.03 -10.54 -5.72
C VAL A 135 14.39 -11.38 -6.93
N SER A 136 14.35 -10.77 -8.11
CA SER A 136 14.64 -11.45 -9.38
C SER A 136 16.05 -11.21 -9.84
N LYS A 137 16.78 -12.31 -10.09
CA LYS A 137 18.14 -12.24 -10.63
C LYS A 137 18.09 -12.21 -12.17
N TYR A 138 18.41 -11.08 -12.73
CA TYR A 138 18.51 -10.89 -14.18
C TYR A 138 19.97 -10.78 -14.62
N LYS A 139 20.24 -11.12 -15.88
CA LYS A 139 21.58 -10.93 -16.46
C LYS A 139 21.87 -9.45 -16.64
N LYS A 140 23.15 -9.09 -16.47
CA LYS A 140 23.64 -7.74 -16.78
C LYS A 140 23.19 -7.29 -18.17
N GLY A 141 22.72 -6.05 -18.29
CA GLY A 141 22.23 -5.47 -19.52
C GLY A 141 20.76 -5.77 -19.82
N THR A 142 20.07 -6.58 -19.01
CA THR A 142 18.63 -6.81 -19.20
C THR A 142 17.84 -5.54 -18.90
N ALA A 143 16.93 -5.16 -19.81
CA ALA A 143 15.97 -4.09 -19.57
C ALA A 143 14.86 -4.58 -18.63
N VAL A 144 14.57 -3.82 -17.59
CA VAL A 144 13.58 -4.14 -16.56
C VAL A 144 12.71 -2.93 -16.26
N LYS A 145 11.54 -3.19 -15.67
CA LYS A 145 10.73 -2.16 -15.01
C LYS A 145 11.06 -2.17 -13.52
N LEU A 146 11.58 -1.06 -13.03
CA LEU A 146 11.87 -0.85 -11.62
C LEU A 146 10.65 -0.21 -10.96
N LEU A 147 10.15 -0.81 -9.87
CA LEU A 147 9.17 -0.15 -9.00
C LEU A 147 9.91 0.87 -8.14
N VAL A 148 9.44 2.10 -8.15
CA VAL A 148 9.88 3.18 -7.26
C VAL A 148 8.69 3.59 -6.41
N GLN A 149 8.79 3.40 -5.11
CA GLN A 149 7.77 3.80 -4.14
C GLN A 149 8.10 5.18 -3.55
N PRO A 150 7.12 5.94 -3.04
CA PRO A 150 7.36 7.27 -2.50
C PRO A 150 8.37 7.31 -1.34
N GLU A 151 8.51 6.21 -0.61
CA GLU A 151 9.44 5.99 0.49
C GLU A 151 10.85 5.61 0.08
N ASP A 152 11.10 5.28 -1.19
CA ASP A 152 12.42 4.86 -1.69
C ASP A 152 13.37 6.04 -1.95
N LEU A 153 12.86 7.25 -1.93
CA LEU A 153 13.61 8.48 -2.20
C LEU A 153 13.61 9.37 -0.97
N GLU A 154 14.78 9.79 -0.56
CA GLU A 154 14.99 10.74 0.51
C GLU A 154 15.59 12.04 -0.02
N HIS A 155 15.25 13.15 0.65
CA HIS A 155 15.85 14.44 0.35
C HIS A 155 17.29 14.50 0.89
N ASP A 156 18.23 14.84 0.04
CA ASP A 156 19.63 15.05 0.41
C ASP A 156 20.17 16.34 -0.25
N ASP A 157 20.44 17.37 0.57
CA ASP A 157 21.01 18.66 0.11
C ASP A 157 22.35 18.51 -0.59
N LYS A 158 23.10 17.44 -0.29
CA LYS A 158 24.41 17.15 -0.87
C LYS A 158 24.33 16.36 -2.18
N SER A 159 23.14 15.90 -2.55
CA SER A 159 22.94 15.15 -3.79
C SER A 159 23.21 16.02 -5.01
N ASN A 160 23.93 15.45 -5.98
CA ASN A 160 24.09 16.04 -7.30
C ASN A 160 22.85 15.87 -8.19
N LEU A 161 21.93 14.99 -7.81
CA LEU A 161 20.69 14.78 -8.52
C LEU A 161 19.71 15.89 -8.11
N LYS A 162 19.30 16.72 -9.05
CA LYS A 162 18.26 17.72 -8.87
C LYS A 162 17.08 17.37 -9.77
N LEU A 163 15.89 17.30 -9.16
CA LEU A 163 14.63 16.99 -9.84
C LEU A 163 13.65 18.14 -9.63
N GLU A 164 12.88 18.46 -10.64
CA GLU A 164 11.89 19.52 -10.60
C GLU A 164 10.66 19.06 -9.79
N VAL A 165 10.21 19.85 -8.81
CA VAL A 165 8.96 19.63 -8.07
C VAL A 165 7.82 20.25 -8.87
N ILE A 166 6.96 19.43 -9.46
CA ILE A 166 5.82 19.90 -10.28
C ILE A 166 4.49 19.91 -9.53
N ASP A 167 4.37 19.15 -8.45
CA ASP A 167 3.15 19.10 -7.63
C ASP A 167 3.47 18.78 -6.17
N ARG A 168 2.66 19.32 -5.25
CA ARG A 168 2.77 19.10 -3.81
C ARG A 168 1.39 18.89 -3.21
N LYS A 169 1.18 17.74 -2.56
CA LYS A 169 -0.07 17.39 -1.90
C LYS A 169 0.15 17.18 -0.41
N PHE A 170 -0.46 18.01 0.43
CA PHE A 170 -0.41 17.85 1.88
C PHE A 170 -1.32 16.70 2.33
N ARG A 171 -0.80 15.82 3.20
CA ARG A 171 -1.53 14.67 3.76
C ARG A 171 -1.48 14.62 5.29
N GLY A 172 -1.41 15.78 5.93
CA GLY A 172 -1.36 15.90 7.40
C GLY A 172 0.07 15.78 7.95
N THR A 173 0.59 14.59 8.12
CA THR A 173 1.93 14.35 8.67
C THR A 173 3.05 14.49 7.65
N ASN A 174 2.74 14.40 6.36
CA ASN A 174 3.69 14.50 5.28
C ASN A 174 3.10 15.18 4.04
N PHE A 175 3.99 15.54 3.13
CA PHE A 175 3.64 15.91 1.76
C PHE A 175 3.97 14.74 0.82
N ILE A 176 3.20 14.61 -0.25
CA ILE A 176 3.61 13.88 -1.44
C ILE A 176 4.02 14.91 -2.47
N TYR A 177 5.30 14.91 -2.82
CA TYR A 177 5.82 15.67 -3.94
C TYR A 177 5.80 14.79 -5.19
N THR A 178 5.45 15.39 -6.32
CA THR A 178 5.64 14.77 -7.63
C THR A 178 6.85 15.43 -8.27
N LEU A 179 7.91 14.65 -8.42
CA LEU A 179 9.16 15.07 -9.04
C LEU A 179 9.16 14.68 -10.50
N LYS A 180 9.63 15.57 -11.37
CA LYS A 180 9.78 15.34 -12.79
C LYS A 180 11.23 15.07 -13.15
N THR A 181 11.48 13.97 -13.84
CA THR A 181 12.80 13.67 -14.41
C THR A 181 12.97 14.33 -15.78
N LYS A 182 14.20 14.38 -16.28
CA LYS A 182 14.50 14.85 -17.65
C LYS A 182 13.88 13.97 -18.75
N ASN A 183 13.44 12.78 -18.40
CA ASN A 183 12.75 11.84 -19.32
C ASN A 183 11.23 11.85 -19.13
N ASP A 184 10.69 12.88 -18.47
CA ASP A 184 9.26 13.03 -18.16
C ASP A 184 8.66 11.98 -17.22
N ASP A 185 9.48 11.17 -16.52
CA ASP A 185 8.95 10.31 -15.46
C ASP A 185 8.47 11.16 -14.29
N LEU A 186 7.31 10.83 -13.75
CA LEU A 186 6.70 11.52 -12.62
C LEU A 186 6.84 10.67 -11.35
N ILE A 187 7.80 11.02 -10.49
CA ILE A 187 8.16 10.22 -9.34
C ILE A 187 7.52 10.79 -8.08
N PRO A 188 6.65 10.05 -7.37
CA PRO A 188 6.12 10.47 -6.10
C PRO A 188 7.17 10.27 -4.99
N VAL A 189 7.28 11.23 -4.07
CA VAL A 189 8.21 11.19 -2.94
C VAL A 189 7.51 11.67 -1.68
N PHE A 190 7.72 10.99 -0.55
CA PHE A 190 7.29 11.47 0.75
C PHE A 190 8.29 12.48 1.32
N VAL A 191 7.77 13.63 1.75
CA VAL A 191 8.53 14.66 2.44
C VAL A 191 7.83 14.97 3.77
N HIS A 192 8.57 14.91 4.88
CA HIS A 192 8.02 15.24 6.19
C HIS A 192 7.55 16.68 6.25
N SER A 193 6.38 16.94 6.88
CA SER A 193 5.77 18.27 6.94
C SER A 193 6.62 19.31 7.68
N HIS A 194 7.61 18.89 8.48
CA HIS A 194 8.55 19.76 9.15
C HIS A 194 9.71 20.26 8.25
N HIS A 195 9.89 19.68 7.07
CA HIS A 195 10.85 20.09 6.05
C HIS A 195 10.12 20.81 4.91
N ILE A 196 9.60 22.00 5.19
CA ILE A 196 9.02 22.85 4.13
C ILE A 196 10.18 23.54 3.44
N HIS A 197 10.60 23.00 2.32
CA HIS A 197 11.49 23.71 1.41
C HIS A 197 10.67 24.79 0.68
N GLN A 198 10.81 26.04 1.12
CA GLN A 198 10.36 27.19 0.36
C GLN A 198 11.35 27.37 -0.80
N HIS A 199 10.95 27.00 -2.00
CA HIS A 199 11.70 27.24 -3.24
C HIS A 199 13.03 26.46 -3.37
N GLU A 200 12.96 25.16 -3.61
CA GLU A 200 14.08 24.51 -4.29
C GLU A 200 13.58 23.82 -5.56
N VAL A 201 13.99 24.39 -6.62
CA VAL A 201 13.97 23.89 -7.98
C VAL A 201 15.23 23.05 -8.23
#